data_07d87f5e25496d3c8fe8b52168770aed
#
_entry.id   07d87f5e25496d3c8fe8b52168770aed
#
_cell.length_a   1.000
_cell.length_b   1.000
_cell.length_c   1.000
_cell.angle_alpha   90.00
_cell.angle_beta   90.00
_cell.angle_gamma   90.00
#
_symmetry.space_group_name_H-M   'P 1'
#
loop_
_entity.id
_entity.type
_entity.pdbx_description
1 polymer ?
#
loop_
_entity_poly.entity_id
_entity_poly.type
_entity_poly.pdbx_seq_one_letter_code
_entity_poly.pdbx_strand_id
1 'polypeptide(L)'
;VLGQFIGVPMKSFTIVQNLLTALVVPFLAAIIGLSSVLGIYIFWKIQSLWSGNDPSLFIHDIDKVPWEQFAITGIAAGMGIMTWGITLVISSGLLGGLFRPRLEPGRYPLQSFLTIQWAWSMVFHRIALFFLPFLVPSFVGNTYYWLSGAKLGKGVQINSAHLNDAGSVTLGDRVVIGGKAIINAHLTEKGELVMAPVSIGNDALIGMGSVIQPGCTIGNGAVVASRAVVPKWTNIPAGEVWAGIPARCIKLADGSKPE
;
A
#
# COMPACT_ATOMS: atom_id res chain seq x y z
N VAL A 1 -12.09 -28.07 -2.69
CA VAL A 1 -13.28 -27.21 -2.58
C VAL A 1 -13.18 -26.02 -3.54
N LEU A 2 -12.02 -25.37 -3.68
CA LEU A 2 -11.80 -24.24 -4.61
C LEU A 2 -11.89 -24.63 -6.10
N GLY A 3 -11.50 -25.86 -6.46
CA GLY A 3 -11.48 -26.32 -7.87
C GLY A 3 -12.85 -26.58 -8.50
N GLN A 4 -13.90 -26.79 -7.71
CA GLN A 4 -15.25 -27.01 -8.22
C GLN A 4 -15.99 -25.74 -8.63
N PHE A 5 -15.49 -24.55 -8.21
CA PHE A 5 -16.15 -23.27 -8.48
C PHE A 5 -15.69 -22.58 -9.77
N ILE A 6 -14.60 -23.04 -10.42
CA ILE A 6 -13.93 -22.28 -11.49
C ILE A 6 -14.12 -22.90 -12.89
N GLY A 7 -14.70 -24.09 -13.02
CA GLY A 7 -14.90 -24.73 -14.35
C GLY A 7 -13.62 -25.07 -15.14
N VAL A 8 -12.43 -24.74 -14.60
CA VAL A 8 -11.12 -25.09 -15.18
C VAL A 8 -10.56 -26.25 -14.39
N PRO A 9 -10.07 -27.30 -15.04
CA PRO A 9 -9.40 -28.38 -14.33
C PRO A 9 -8.25 -27.79 -13.49
N MET A 10 -8.24 -28.11 -12.19
CA MET A 10 -7.24 -27.58 -11.21
C MET A 10 -5.79 -27.63 -11.73
N LYS A 11 -5.45 -28.62 -12.56
CA LYS A 11 -4.14 -28.76 -13.19
C LYS A 11 -3.79 -27.60 -14.11
N SER A 12 -4.73 -27.11 -14.92
CA SER A 12 -4.49 -25.98 -15.85
C SER A 12 -4.31 -24.65 -15.10
N PHE A 13 -5.12 -24.41 -14.07
CA PHE A 13 -4.98 -23.22 -13.23
C PHE A 13 -3.63 -23.19 -12.49
N THR A 14 -3.22 -24.31 -11.90
CA THR A 14 -1.91 -24.43 -11.20
C THR A 14 -0.75 -24.21 -12.17
N ILE A 15 -0.81 -24.71 -13.39
CA ILE A 15 0.24 -24.49 -14.42
C ILE A 15 0.35 -22.99 -14.74
N VAL A 16 -0.77 -22.32 -15.00
CA VAL A 16 -0.80 -20.89 -15.29
C VAL A 16 -0.26 -20.08 -14.11
N GLN A 17 -0.66 -20.41 -12.89
CA GLN A 17 -0.17 -19.76 -11.67
C GLN A 17 1.35 -19.93 -11.50
N ASN A 18 1.89 -21.13 -11.74
CA ASN A 18 3.33 -21.39 -11.64
C ASN A 18 4.12 -20.65 -12.72
N LEU A 19 3.62 -20.60 -13.96
CA LEU A 19 4.22 -19.82 -15.05
C LEU A 19 4.22 -18.31 -14.74
N LEU A 20 3.12 -17.78 -14.25
CA LEU A 20 3.05 -16.39 -13.82
C LEU A 20 4.04 -16.11 -12.69
N THR A 21 4.15 -17.00 -11.70
CA THR A 21 5.13 -16.86 -10.61
C THR A 21 6.56 -16.87 -11.14
N ALA A 22 6.89 -17.76 -12.09
CA ALA A 22 8.20 -17.82 -12.70
C ALA A 22 8.59 -16.53 -13.45
N LEU A 23 7.60 -15.83 -14.02
CA LEU A 23 7.80 -14.53 -14.69
C LEU A 23 7.88 -13.37 -13.69
N VAL A 24 7.07 -13.42 -12.63
CA VAL A 24 7.01 -12.36 -11.62
C VAL A 24 8.29 -12.26 -10.82
N VAL A 25 8.90 -13.38 -10.42
CA VAL A 25 10.09 -13.38 -9.55
C VAL A 25 11.29 -12.61 -10.16
N PRO A 26 11.74 -12.89 -11.38
CA PRO A 26 12.85 -12.13 -11.97
C PRO A 26 12.48 -10.66 -12.23
N PHE A 27 11.22 -10.37 -12.54
CA PHE A 27 10.74 -9.00 -12.70
C PHE A 27 10.80 -8.22 -11.38
N LEU A 28 10.39 -8.85 -10.27
CA LEU A 28 10.51 -8.25 -8.93
C LEU A 28 11.98 -8.00 -8.57
N ALA A 29 12.85 -8.98 -8.83
CA ALA A 29 14.28 -8.83 -8.58
C ALA A 29 14.87 -7.65 -9.38
N ALA A 30 14.46 -7.48 -10.63
CA ALA A 30 14.87 -6.35 -11.46
C ALA A 30 14.40 -4.99 -10.86
N ILE A 31 13.16 -4.87 -10.44
CA ILE A 31 12.64 -3.63 -9.84
C ILE A 31 13.40 -3.31 -8.53
N ILE A 32 13.56 -4.30 -7.66
CA ILE A 32 14.27 -4.14 -6.38
C ILE A 32 15.73 -3.74 -6.64
N GLY A 33 16.40 -4.41 -7.59
CA GLY A 33 17.78 -4.12 -7.97
C GLY A 33 17.92 -2.73 -8.60
N LEU A 34 17.11 -2.39 -9.59
CA LEU A 34 17.18 -1.09 -10.27
C LEU A 34 16.87 0.08 -9.31
N SER A 35 15.90 -0.09 -8.42
CA SER A 35 15.59 0.93 -7.41
C SER A 35 16.74 1.16 -6.43
N SER A 36 17.61 0.17 -6.20
CA SER A 36 18.76 0.27 -5.29
C SER A 36 19.92 1.11 -5.84
N VAL A 37 19.97 1.32 -7.16
CA VAL A 37 21.11 2.01 -7.81
C VAL A 37 21.38 3.38 -7.20
N LEU A 38 20.34 4.19 -6.98
CA LEU A 38 20.50 5.51 -6.38
C LEU A 38 20.98 5.42 -4.92
N GLY A 39 20.49 4.46 -4.14
CA GLY A 39 20.93 4.21 -2.77
C GLY A 39 22.40 3.79 -2.70
N ILE A 40 22.83 2.90 -3.59
CA ILE A 40 24.23 2.49 -3.73
C ILE A 40 25.10 3.68 -4.13
N TYR A 41 24.64 4.52 -5.07
CA TYR A 41 25.35 5.73 -5.47
C TYR A 41 25.54 6.70 -4.29
N ILE A 42 24.48 6.96 -3.50
CA ILE A 42 24.54 7.82 -2.32
C ILE A 42 25.51 7.25 -1.28
N PHE A 43 25.45 5.93 -1.03
CA PHE A 43 26.38 5.26 -0.13
C PHE A 43 27.84 5.55 -0.53
N TRP A 44 28.21 5.24 -1.78
CA TRP A 44 29.58 5.45 -2.26
C TRP A 44 29.98 6.92 -2.32
N LYS A 45 29.04 7.81 -2.63
CA LYS A 45 29.29 9.26 -2.66
C LYS A 45 29.65 9.80 -1.27
N ILE A 46 28.93 9.38 -0.23
CA ILE A 46 29.23 9.78 1.15
C ILE A 46 30.61 9.21 1.58
N GLN A 47 30.86 7.93 1.26
CA GLN A 47 32.15 7.32 1.55
C GLN A 47 33.30 8.09 0.88
N SER A 48 33.14 8.54 -0.37
CA SER A 48 34.17 9.29 -1.09
C SER A 48 34.44 10.72 -0.58
N LEU A 49 33.53 11.29 0.22
CA LEU A 49 33.73 12.61 0.84
C LEU A 49 34.71 12.58 2.01
N TRP A 50 35.03 11.39 2.52
CA TRP A 50 35.96 11.21 3.64
C TRP A 50 37.35 10.82 3.11
N SER A 51 38.31 11.75 3.21
CA SER A 51 39.66 11.59 2.64
C SER A 51 40.52 10.48 3.28
N GLY A 52 40.14 10.00 4.46
CA GLY A 52 40.82 8.89 5.16
C GLY A 52 40.11 7.54 5.01
N ASN A 53 39.11 7.46 4.15
CA ASN A 53 38.30 6.25 4.02
C ASN A 53 38.96 5.23 3.08
N ASP A 54 39.45 4.14 3.66
CA ASP A 54 39.91 2.97 2.90
C ASP A 54 38.97 1.79 3.16
N PRO A 55 38.02 1.52 2.25
CA PRO A 55 37.08 0.41 2.42
C PRO A 55 37.76 -0.96 2.52
N SER A 56 38.99 -1.10 2.04
CA SER A 56 39.71 -2.38 2.08
C SER A 56 40.05 -2.80 3.52
N LEU A 57 40.20 -1.82 4.44
CA LEU A 57 40.47 -2.10 5.85
C LEU A 57 39.35 -2.91 6.53
N PHE A 58 38.10 -2.72 6.12
CA PHE A 58 36.98 -3.52 6.67
C PHE A 58 37.08 -5.01 6.30
N ILE A 59 37.80 -5.32 5.22
CA ILE A 59 37.93 -6.69 4.71
C ILE A 59 39.19 -7.36 5.27
N HIS A 60 40.29 -6.60 5.36
CA HIS A 60 41.61 -7.17 5.65
C HIS A 60 42.12 -6.91 7.06
N ASP A 61 41.69 -5.82 7.71
CA ASP A 61 42.32 -5.35 8.93
C ASP A 61 41.33 -4.52 9.78
N ILE A 62 40.24 -5.12 10.18
CA ILE A 62 39.14 -4.45 10.88
C ILE A 62 39.58 -3.75 12.17
N ASP A 63 40.59 -4.31 12.86
CA ASP A 63 41.14 -3.75 14.10
C ASP A 63 41.88 -2.42 13.88
N LYS A 64 42.26 -2.10 12.66
CA LYS A 64 42.92 -0.84 12.30
C LYS A 64 41.94 0.22 11.78
N VAL A 65 40.68 -0.10 11.65
CA VAL A 65 39.65 0.84 11.19
C VAL A 65 39.37 1.86 12.29
N PRO A 66 39.57 3.17 12.05
CA PRO A 66 39.21 4.20 13.02
C PRO A 66 37.69 4.21 13.26
N TRP A 67 37.29 4.51 14.49
CA TRP A 67 35.86 4.51 14.83
C TRP A 67 35.05 5.54 14.01
N GLU A 68 35.68 6.66 13.62
CA GLU A 68 35.10 7.68 12.75
C GLU A 68 34.68 7.08 11.38
N GLN A 69 35.50 6.15 10.87
CA GLN A 69 35.19 5.45 9.62
C GLN A 69 33.98 4.52 9.79
N PHE A 70 33.84 3.84 10.93
CA PHE A 70 32.63 3.09 11.24
C PHE A 70 31.38 4.00 11.29
N ALA A 71 31.50 5.16 11.94
CA ALA A 71 30.39 6.10 12.03
C ALA A 71 29.95 6.61 10.66
N ILE A 72 30.89 7.00 9.80
CA ILE A 72 30.61 7.48 8.44
C ILE A 72 30.02 6.37 7.59
N THR A 73 30.56 5.16 7.68
CA THR A 73 30.03 4.01 6.95
C THR A 73 28.61 3.68 7.40
N GLY A 74 28.32 3.75 8.70
CA GLY A 74 26.98 3.58 9.23
C GLY A 74 25.99 4.63 8.72
N ILE A 75 26.39 5.91 8.71
CA ILE A 75 25.58 7.00 8.15
C ILE A 75 25.36 6.80 6.66
N ALA A 76 26.40 6.48 5.90
CA ALA A 76 26.32 6.23 4.46
C ALA A 76 25.37 5.06 4.14
N ALA A 77 25.46 3.98 4.91
CA ALA A 77 24.57 2.82 4.77
C ALA A 77 23.12 3.19 5.10
N GLY A 78 22.88 3.90 6.19
CA GLY A 78 21.53 4.38 6.56
C GLY A 78 20.91 5.27 5.48
N MET A 79 21.65 6.25 4.99
CA MET A 79 21.20 7.14 3.91
C MET A 79 21.00 6.39 2.59
N GLY A 80 21.87 5.45 2.25
CA GLY A 80 21.74 4.60 1.08
C GLY A 80 20.47 3.74 1.14
N ILE A 81 20.20 3.09 2.27
CA ILE A 81 18.99 2.28 2.50
C ILE A 81 17.73 3.13 2.44
N MET A 82 17.70 4.30 3.08
CA MET A 82 16.54 5.20 3.04
C MET A 82 16.28 5.71 1.62
N THR A 83 17.32 6.08 0.89
CA THR A 83 17.22 6.50 -0.52
C THR A 83 16.67 5.37 -1.38
N TRP A 84 17.18 4.16 -1.19
CA TRP A 84 16.64 2.97 -1.86
C TRP A 84 15.16 2.76 -1.54
N GLY A 85 14.77 2.81 -0.25
CA GLY A 85 13.39 2.62 0.17
C GLY A 85 12.43 3.64 -0.45
N ILE A 86 12.81 4.92 -0.48
CA ILE A 86 12.03 5.99 -1.13
C ILE A 86 11.92 5.72 -2.63
N THR A 87 13.03 5.40 -3.30
CA THR A 87 13.05 5.11 -4.74
C THR A 87 12.18 3.89 -5.08
N LEU A 88 12.26 2.83 -4.26
CA LEU A 88 11.45 1.62 -4.41
C LEU A 88 9.95 1.93 -4.29
N VAL A 89 9.55 2.69 -3.27
CA VAL A 89 8.15 3.05 -3.05
C VAL A 89 7.62 3.93 -4.18
N ILE A 90 8.35 4.97 -4.58
CA ILE A 90 7.92 5.88 -5.64
C ILE A 90 7.85 5.17 -6.99
N SER A 91 8.87 4.38 -7.36
CA SER A 91 8.85 3.61 -8.61
C SER A 91 7.73 2.56 -8.63
N SER A 92 7.47 1.90 -7.49
CA SER A 92 6.35 0.96 -7.37
C SER A 92 5.00 1.66 -7.53
N GLY A 93 4.83 2.86 -6.97
CA GLY A 93 3.61 3.66 -7.14
C GLY A 93 3.39 4.05 -8.60
N LEU A 94 4.44 4.52 -9.27
CA LEU A 94 4.40 4.91 -10.68
C LEU A 94 4.06 3.71 -11.58
N LEU A 95 4.77 2.60 -11.42
CA LEU A 95 4.53 1.38 -12.21
C LEU A 95 3.15 0.80 -11.90
N GLY A 96 2.76 0.75 -10.62
CA GLY A 96 1.43 0.30 -10.21
C GLY A 96 0.31 1.12 -10.85
N GLY A 97 0.46 2.44 -10.88
CA GLY A 97 -0.49 3.34 -11.54
C GLY A 97 -0.52 3.20 -13.07
N LEU A 98 0.66 3.00 -13.69
CA LEU A 98 0.77 2.82 -15.14
C LEU A 98 0.15 1.50 -15.62
N PHE A 99 0.40 0.41 -14.91
CA PHE A 99 -0.11 -0.92 -15.27
C PHE A 99 -1.49 -1.23 -14.72
N ARG A 100 -2.05 -0.36 -13.88
CA ARG A 100 -3.38 -0.53 -13.32
C ARG A 100 -4.44 -0.56 -14.41
N PRO A 101 -5.33 -1.61 -14.44
CA PRO A 101 -6.48 -1.58 -15.31
C PRO A 101 -7.47 -0.49 -14.86
N ARG A 102 -8.12 0.16 -15.82
CA ARG A 102 -9.22 1.08 -15.55
C ARG A 102 -10.51 0.27 -15.38
N LEU A 103 -10.64 -0.39 -14.24
CA LEU A 103 -11.84 -1.18 -13.93
C LEU A 103 -12.94 -0.26 -13.42
N GLU A 104 -14.08 -0.32 -14.10
CA GLU A 104 -15.33 0.25 -13.59
C GLU A 104 -15.86 -0.58 -12.42
N PRO A 105 -16.68 -0.01 -11.53
CA PRO A 105 -17.36 -0.80 -10.51
C PRO A 105 -18.15 -1.95 -11.15
N GLY A 106 -17.92 -3.18 -10.68
CA GLY A 106 -18.55 -4.34 -11.29
C GLY A 106 -17.92 -5.68 -10.93
N ARG A 107 -18.35 -6.73 -11.65
CA ARG A 107 -17.91 -8.10 -11.47
C ARG A 107 -17.13 -8.56 -12.69
N TYR A 108 -15.98 -9.18 -12.46
CA TYR A 108 -15.06 -9.65 -13.50
C TYR A 108 -14.67 -11.11 -13.25
N PRO A 109 -14.78 -12.00 -14.26
CA PRO A 109 -14.31 -13.37 -14.09
C PRO A 109 -12.84 -13.42 -13.67
N LEU A 110 -12.48 -14.27 -12.71
CA LEU A 110 -11.09 -14.39 -12.22
C LEU A 110 -10.10 -14.75 -13.33
N GLN A 111 -10.57 -15.38 -14.41
CA GLN A 111 -9.73 -15.78 -15.55
C GLN A 111 -9.67 -14.71 -16.65
N SER A 112 -10.27 -13.54 -16.44
CA SER A 112 -10.22 -12.47 -17.42
C SER A 112 -8.85 -11.81 -17.49
N PHE A 113 -8.48 -11.28 -18.66
CA PHE A 113 -7.26 -10.49 -18.84
C PHE A 113 -7.23 -9.28 -17.89
N LEU A 114 -8.37 -8.64 -17.66
CA LEU A 114 -8.49 -7.51 -16.74
C LEU A 114 -8.16 -7.89 -15.29
N THR A 115 -8.59 -9.07 -14.83
CA THR A 115 -8.24 -9.58 -13.49
C THR A 115 -6.76 -9.89 -13.38
N ILE A 116 -6.13 -10.43 -14.43
CA ILE A 116 -4.68 -10.66 -14.48
C ILE A 116 -3.95 -9.31 -14.38
N GLN A 117 -4.36 -8.32 -15.14
CA GLN A 117 -3.78 -6.98 -15.13
C GLN A 117 -3.95 -6.31 -13.75
N TRP A 118 -5.11 -6.46 -13.12
CA TRP A 118 -5.34 -6.01 -11.75
C TRP A 118 -4.38 -6.71 -10.77
N ALA A 119 -4.23 -8.02 -10.84
CA ALA A 119 -3.32 -8.78 -9.99
C ALA A 119 -1.87 -8.30 -10.14
N TRP A 120 -1.43 -7.95 -11.36
CA TRP A 120 -0.14 -7.34 -11.60
C TRP A 120 0.01 -5.99 -10.91
N SER A 121 -1.00 -5.13 -10.94
CA SER A 121 -0.95 -3.85 -10.22
C SER A 121 -0.83 -4.04 -8.71
N MET A 122 -1.41 -5.10 -8.14
CA MET A 122 -1.26 -5.45 -6.73
C MET A 122 0.14 -5.93 -6.36
N VAL A 123 0.88 -6.51 -7.32
CA VAL A 123 2.29 -6.89 -7.10
C VAL A 123 3.14 -5.66 -6.77
N PHE A 124 2.95 -4.54 -7.47
CA PHE A 124 3.68 -3.30 -7.18
C PHE A 124 3.37 -2.76 -5.77
N HIS A 125 2.11 -2.87 -5.33
CA HIS A 125 1.76 -2.51 -3.97
C HIS A 125 2.48 -3.40 -2.94
N ARG A 126 2.57 -4.70 -3.19
CA ARG A 126 3.32 -5.64 -2.31
C ARG A 126 4.81 -5.31 -2.23
N ILE A 127 5.42 -4.89 -3.34
CA ILE A 127 6.82 -4.41 -3.34
C ILE A 127 6.95 -3.16 -2.47
N ALA A 128 6.05 -2.19 -2.63
CA ALA A 128 6.08 -0.97 -1.83
C ALA A 128 5.99 -1.24 -0.33
N LEU A 129 5.29 -2.30 0.11
CA LEU A 129 5.14 -2.67 1.52
C LEU A 129 6.47 -2.99 2.22
N PHE A 130 7.58 -3.21 1.51
CA PHE A 130 8.90 -3.35 2.14
C PHE A 130 9.34 -2.08 2.88
N PHE A 131 9.00 -0.90 2.35
CA PHE A 131 9.41 0.39 2.93
C PHE A 131 8.26 1.33 3.26
N LEU A 132 7.11 1.20 2.60
CA LEU A 132 5.96 2.08 2.80
C LEU A 132 5.54 2.22 4.29
N PRO A 133 5.56 1.16 5.12
CA PRO A 133 5.22 1.29 6.55
C PRO A 133 6.15 2.24 7.33
N PHE A 134 7.39 2.44 6.89
CA PHE A 134 8.35 3.38 7.49
C PHE A 134 8.19 4.81 6.94
N LEU A 135 7.47 4.96 5.82
CA LEU A 135 7.30 6.22 5.11
C LEU A 135 5.91 6.84 5.32
N VAL A 136 5.01 6.17 6.02
CA VAL A 136 3.70 6.70 6.42
C VAL A 136 3.69 7.01 7.92
N PRO A 137 3.08 8.13 8.36
CA PRO A 137 2.50 9.20 7.55
C PRO A 137 3.59 10.15 7.03
N SER A 138 3.60 10.42 5.75
CA SER A 138 4.45 11.46 5.17
C SER A 138 3.98 11.86 3.77
N PHE A 139 4.54 12.93 3.24
CA PHE A 139 4.30 13.32 1.85
C PHE A 139 4.75 12.24 0.86
N VAL A 140 5.76 11.45 1.18
CA VAL A 140 6.23 10.32 0.32
C VAL A 140 5.15 9.25 0.22
N GLY A 141 4.53 8.87 1.36
CA GLY A 141 3.42 7.92 1.39
C GLY A 141 2.21 8.44 0.59
N ASN A 142 1.86 9.72 0.76
CA ASN A 142 0.76 10.34 0.00
C ASN A 142 1.07 10.38 -1.51
N THR A 143 2.32 10.71 -1.90
CA THR A 143 2.76 10.67 -3.29
C THR A 143 2.66 9.28 -3.88
N TYR A 144 3.06 8.24 -3.11
CA TYR A 144 2.90 6.85 -3.53
C TYR A 144 1.44 6.52 -3.86
N TYR A 145 0.49 6.84 -2.97
CA TYR A 145 -0.92 6.55 -3.19
C TYR A 145 -1.50 7.35 -4.36
N TRP A 146 -1.10 8.60 -4.51
CA TRP A 146 -1.50 9.42 -5.66
C TRP A 146 -0.98 8.83 -6.99
N LEU A 147 0.29 8.45 -7.07
CA LEU A 147 0.87 7.76 -8.24
C LEU A 147 0.17 6.44 -8.53
N SER A 148 -0.20 5.68 -7.49
CA SER A 148 -0.99 4.46 -7.60
C SER A 148 -2.45 4.71 -8.01
N GLY A 149 -2.87 5.97 -8.10
CA GLY A 149 -4.15 6.40 -8.65
C GLY A 149 -5.23 6.73 -7.64
N ALA A 150 -4.92 6.84 -6.35
CA ALA A 150 -5.86 7.35 -5.36
C ALA A 150 -6.20 8.82 -5.62
N LYS A 151 -7.47 9.17 -5.39
CA LYS A 151 -7.90 10.56 -5.37
C LYS A 151 -7.77 11.08 -3.93
N LEU A 152 -6.84 12.00 -3.72
CA LEU A 152 -6.53 12.55 -2.40
C LEU A 152 -6.89 14.02 -2.35
N GLY A 153 -7.69 14.41 -1.36
CA GLY A 153 -7.98 15.79 -1.02
C GLY A 153 -6.80 16.48 -0.33
N LYS A 154 -6.98 17.76 0.01
CA LYS A 154 -5.96 18.56 0.69
C LYS A 154 -5.83 18.16 2.15
N GLY A 155 -4.61 18.10 2.67
CA GLY A 155 -4.35 17.85 4.10
C GLY A 155 -4.68 16.43 4.57
N VAL A 156 -4.78 15.46 3.65
CA VAL A 156 -5.00 14.05 4.00
C VAL A 156 -3.80 13.50 4.76
N GLN A 157 -4.07 12.79 5.85
CA GLN A 157 -3.07 12.10 6.66
C GLN A 157 -3.30 10.58 6.62
N ILE A 158 -2.42 9.86 5.94
CA ILE A 158 -2.52 8.40 5.79
C ILE A 158 -1.45 7.76 6.66
N ASN A 159 -1.86 7.19 7.82
CA ASN A 159 -0.97 6.48 8.74
C ASN A 159 -0.94 4.97 8.46
N SER A 160 -1.49 4.50 7.36
CA SER A 160 -1.55 3.08 7.02
C SER A 160 -0.90 2.81 5.67
N ALA A 161 -0.21 1.67 5.58
CA ALA A 161 0.31 1.14 4.34
C ALA A 161 -0.71 0.25 3.59
N HIS A 162 -1.93 0.10 4.08
CA HIS A 162 -2.91 -0.89 3.59
C HIS A 162 -4.14 -0.24 2.94
N LEU A 163 -3.93 0.76 2.05
CA LEU A 163 -4.97 1.18 1.11
C LEU A 163 -4.83 0.33 -0.15
N ASN A 164 -5.55 -0.78 -0.15
CA ASN A 164 -5.55 -1.71 -1.27
C ASN A 164 -6.42 -1.17 -2.40
N ASP A 165 -5.98 -1.34 -3.67
CA ASP A 165 -6.64 -0.78 -4.85
C ASP A 165 -6.74 0.76 -4.81
N ALA A 166 -5.63 1.42 -4.53
CA ALA A 166 -5.56 2.87 -4.39
C ALA A 166 -6.36 3.63 -5.48
N GLY A 167 -6.33 3.16 -6.71
CA GLY A 167 -7.07 3.76 -7.81
C GLY A 167 -8.59 3.71 -7.73
N SER A 168 -9.14 2.94 -6.80
CA SER A 168 -10.57 2.87 -6.50
C SER A 168 -10.91 3.50 -5.14
N VAL A 169 -9.97 4.24 -4.55
CA VAL A 169 -10.15 4.94 -3.27
C VAL A 169 -10.14 6.45 -3.49
N THR A 170 -11.16 7.10 -2.95
CA THR A 170 -11.27 8.56 -2.92
C THR A 170 -11.31 9.04 -1.47
N LEU A 171 -10.39 9.92 -1.11
CA LEU A 171 -10.33 10.58 0.19
C LEU A 171 -10.56 12.08 0.00
N GLY A 172 -11.51 12.63 0.74
CA GLY A 172 -11.79 14.06 0.77
C GLY A 172 -10.71 14.87 1.51
N ASP A 173 -10.94 16.15 1.68
CA ASP A 173 -10.02 17.04 2.39
C ASP A 173 -9.92 16.67 3.87
N ARG A 174 -8.73 16.79 4.46
CA ARG A 174 -8.42 16.59 5.88
C ARG A 174 -8.85 15.23 6.45
N VAL A 175 -9.02 14.22 5.59
CA VAL A 175 -9.27 12.84 6.03
C VAL A 175 -8.07 12.32 6.80
N VAL A 176 -8.33 11.64 7.90
CA VAL A 176 -7.31 10.95 8.70
C VAL A 176 -7.54 9.44 8.64
N ILE A 177 -6.57 8.71 8.12
CA ILE A 177 -6.55 7.24 8.16
C ILE A 177 -5.61 6.79 9.27
N GLY A 178 -6.14 6.14 10.28
CA GLY A 178 -5.40 5.65 11.43
C GLY A 178 -4.43 4.52 11.10
N GLY A 179 -3.42 4.35 11.97
CA GLY A 179 -2.38 3.35 11.77
C GLY A 179 -2.94 1.94 11.60
N LYS A 180 -2.43 1.19 10.64
CA LYS A 180 -2.85 -0.19 10.32
C LYS A 180 -4.34 -0.33 9.94
N ALA A 181 -5.05 0.74 9.63
CA ALA A 181 -6.39 0.64 9.05
C ALA A 181 -6.30 0.02 7.65
N ILE A 182 -7.22 -0.85 7.30
CA ILE A 182 -7.26 -1.55 6.02
C ILE A 182 -8.43 -1.01 5.23
N ILE A 183 -8.17 -0.53 4.02
CA ILE A 183 -9.20 -0.10 3.08
C ILE A 183 -9.09 -0.99 1.85
N ASN A 184 -10.14 -1.76 1.58
CA ASN A 184 -10.24 -2.63 0.42
C ASN A 184 -11.30 -2.09 -0.54
N ALA A 185 -10.95 -1.97 -1.82
CA ALA A 185 -11.91 -1.65 -2.87
C ALA A 185 -12.21 -2.84 -3.78
N HIS A 186 -11.75 -4.03 -3.42
CA HIS A 186 -12.10 -5.28 -4.09
C HIS A 186 -12.47 -6.37 -3.09
N LEU A 187 -13.18 -7.37 -3.60
CA LEU A 187 -13.35 -8.66 -2.94
C LEU A 187 -13.45 -9.77 -4.00
N THR A 188 -13.14 -10.99 -3.60
CA THR A 188 -13.31 -12.18 -4.45
C THR A 188 -14.43 -13.01 -3.88
N GLU A 189 -15.50 -13.19 -4.65
CA GLU A 189 -16.62 -14.04 -4.27
C GLU A 189 -17.20 -14.77 -5.50
N LYS A 190 -17.65 -16.01 -5.28
CA LYS A 190 -18.31 -16.84 -6.32
C LYS A 190 -17.49 -16.97 -7.62
N GLY A 191 -16.18 -16.99 -7.55
CA GLY A 191 -15.29 -17.10 -8.71
C GLY A 191 -15.09 -15.82 -9.52
N GLU A 192 -15.49 -14.67 -8.97
CA GLU A 192 -15.38 -13.36 -9.60
C GLU A 192 -14.59 -12.40 -8.72
N LEU A 193 -13.85 -11.49 -9.37
CA LEU A 193 -13.31 -10.28 -8.78
C LEU A 193 -14.42 -9.22 -8.80
N VAL A 194 -14.81 -8.73 -7.64
CA VAL A 194 -15.78 -7.64 -7.51
C VAL A 194 -15.02 -6.37 -7.17
N MET A 195 -15.09 -5.38 -8.05
CA MET A 195 -14.52 -4.04 -7.83
C MET A 195 -15.61 -3.12 -7.30
N ALA A 196 -15.39 -2.54 -6.13
CA ALA A 196 -16.34 -1.66 -5.47
C ALA A 196 -15.60 -0.50 -4.79
N PRO A 197 -15.63 0.70 -5.40
CA PRO A 197 -14.90 1.86 -4.90
C PRO A 197 -15.28 2.22 -3.47
N VAL A 198 -14.30 2.77 -2.74
CA VAL A 198 -14.48 3.33 -1.41
C VAL A 198 -14.33 4.84 -1.48
N SER A 199 -15.32 5.55 -0.96
CA SER A 199 -15.32 7.00 -0.89
C SER A 199 -15.40 7.47 0.58
N ILE A 200 -14.49 8.34 0.98
CA ILE A 200 -14.41 8.88 2.33
C ILE A 200 -14.48 10.41 2.22
N GLY A 201 -15.48 10.99 2.85
CA GLY A 201 -15.77 12.41 2.81
C GLY A 201 -14.79 13.27 3.60
N ASN A 202 -14.91 14.60 3.45
CA ASN A 202 -14.04 15.56 4.13
C ASN A 202 -14.10 15.41 5.65
N ASP A 203 -12.98 15.66 6.34
CA ASP A 203 -12.87 15.67 7.79
C ASP A 203 -13.23 14.32 8.46
N ALA A 204 -13.38 13.24 7.70
CA ALA A 204 -13.67 11.93 8.26
C ALA A 204 -12.45 11.31 8.94
N LEU A 205 -12.69 10.56 10.02
CA LEU A 205 -11.68 9.85 10.77
C LEU A 205 -11.89 8.34 10.69
N ILE A 206 -10.92 7.64 10.16
CA ILE A 206 -10.87 6.17 10.14
C ILE A 206 -9.92 5.70 11.24
N GLY A 207 -10.46 5.10 12.29
CA GLY A 207 -9.72 4.69 13.47
C GLY A 207 -8.65 3.64 13.20
N MET A 208 -7.65 3.57 14.08
CA MET A 208 -6.53 2.63 13.98
C MET A 208 -7.02 1.17 13.91
N GLY A 209 -6.46 0.39 12.98
CA GLY A 209 -6.76 -1.04 12.85
C GLY A 209 -8.18 -1.36 12.39
N SER A 210 -8.98 -0.37 11.99
CA SER A 210 -10.30 -0.62 11.40
C SER A 210 -10.19 -1.22 10.00
N VAL A 211 -11.25 -1.89 9.57
CA VAL A 211 -11.32 -2.50 8.25
C VAL A 211 -12.53 -1.93 7.51
N ILE A 212 -12.29 -1.26 6.41
CA ILE A 212 -13.31 -0.76 5.50
C ILE A 212 -13.44 -1.73 4.32
N GLN A 213 -14.60 -2.35 4.21
CA GLN A 213 -14.87 -3.30 3.15
C GLN A 213 -15.25 -2.58 1.84
N PRO A 214 -15.18 -3.27 0.67
CA PRO A 214 -15.48 -2.67 -0.61
C PRO A 214 -16.89 -2.07 -0.71
N GLY A 215 -16.99 -0.99 -1.48
CA GLY A 215 -18.25 -0.32 -1.78
C GLY A 215 -18.78 0.58 -0.67
N CYS A 216 -17.98 0.86 0.36
CA CYS A 216 -18.37 1.74 1.44
C CYS A 216 -18.29 3.21 1.04
N THR A 217 -19.29 3.98 1.46
CA THR A 217 -19.29 5.44 1.43
C THR A 217 -19.32 5.95 2.87
N ILE A 218 -18.37 6.81 3.22
CA ILE A 218 -18.25 7.40 4.55
C ILE A 218 -18.43 8.92 4.41
N GLY A 219 -19.44 9.45 5.08
CA GLY A 219 -19.83 10.85 4.98
C GLY A 219 -18.82 11.82 5.60
N ASN A 220 -18.99 13.12 5.32
CA ASN A 220 -18.15 14.18 5.87
C ASN A 220 -18.20 14.18 7.41
N GLY A 221 -17.05 14.32 8.06
CA GLY A 221 -16.94 14.35 9.51
C GLY A 221 -17.34 13.06 10.22
N ALA A 222 -17.65 11.99 9.50
CA ALA A 222 -17.97 10.71 10.12
C ALA A 222 -16.74 10.06 10.75
N VAL A 223 -16.96 9.29 11.80
CA VAL A 223 -15.91 8.62 12.56
C VAL A 223 -16.15 7.11 12.55
N VAL A 224 -15.18 6.36 12.04
CA VAL A 224 -15.10 4.91 12.25
C VAL A 224 -14.15 4.66 13.42
N ALA A 225 -14.66 4.06 14.49
CA ALA A 225 -13.87 3.79 15.69
C ALA A 225 -12.73 2.81 15.40
N SER A 226 -11.70 2.85 16.25
CA SER A 226 -10.56 1.94 16.14
C SER A 226 -11.02 0.48 16.20
N ARG A 227 -10.42 -0.38 15.35
CA ARG A 227 -10.73 -1.82 15.22
C ARG A 227 -12.17 -2.15 14.80
N ALA A 228 -12.94 -1.18 14.33
CA ALA A 228 -14.24 -1.45 13.74
C ALA A 228 -14.12 -2.13 12.39
N VAL A 229 -15.06 -3.03 12.05
CA VAL A 229 -15.16 -3.65 10.74
C VAL A 229 -16.43 -3.16 10.06
N VAL A 230 -16.28 -2.27 9.09
CA VAL A 230 -17.38 -1.73 8.29
C VAL A 230 -17.70 -2.73 7.18
N PRO A 231 -18.91 -3.33 7.17
CA PRO A 231 -19.31 -4.30 6.16
C PRO A 231 -19.31 -3.71 4.74
N LYS A 232 -19.18 -4.57 3.73
CA LYS A 232 -19.27 -4.16 2.33
C LYS A 232 -20.59 -3.42 2.04
N TRP A 233 -20.53 -2.42 1.15
CA TRP A 233 -21.69 -1.63 0.69
C TRP A 233 -22.34 -0.77 1.79
N THR A 234 -21.64 -0.55 2.92
CA THR A 234 -22.17 0.30 3.99
C THR A 234 -22.07 1.77 3.59
N ASN A 235 -23.17 2.50 3.80
CA ASN A 235 -23.19 3.94 3.74
C ASN A 235 -23.25 4.50 5.18
N ILE A 236 -22.21 5.22 5.59
CA ILE A 236 -22.12 5.92 6.87
C ILE A 236 -22.47 7.39 6.62
N PRO A 237 -23.57 7.90 7.18
CA PRO A 237 -23.95 9.30 7.07
C PRO A 237 -22.91 10.27 7.64
N ALA A 238 -22.97 11.54 7.19
CA ALA A 238 -22.08 12.57 7.68
C ALA A 238 -22.24 12.79 9.19
N GLY A 239 -21.12 12.95 9.90
CA GLY A 239 -21.09 13.25 11.34
C GLY A 239 -21.40 12.08 12.27
N GLU A 240 -21.76 10.91 11.76
CA GLU A 240 -22.03 9.75 12.60
C GLU A 240 -20.76 9.07 13.11
N VAL A 241 -20.87 8.40 14.24
CA VAL A 241 -19.80 7.55 14.82
C VAL A 241 -20.23 6.09 14.77
N TRP A 242 -19.40 5.28 14.13
CA TRP A 242 -19.63 3.85 13.95
C TRP A 242 -18.56 3.03 14.64
N ALA A 243 -18.94 1.95 15.33
CA ALA A 243 -18.03 1.07 16.05
C ALA A 243 -18.47 -0.39 16.01
N GLY A 244 -17.56 -1.30 16.37
CA GLY A 244 -17.84 -2.73 16.56
C GLY A 244 -17.51 -3.61 15.36
N ILE A 245 -17.78 -4.92 15.52
CA ILE A 245 -17.59 -5.99 14.54
C ILE A 245 -18.85 -6.86 14.48
N PRO A 246 -19.73 -6.68 13.47
CA PRO A 246 -19.72 -5.66 12.42
C PRO A 246 -20.00 -4.26 12.99
N ALA A 247 -19.46 -3.23 12.35
CA ALA A 247 -19.67 -1.85 12.75
C ALA A 247 -21.15 -1.46 12.67
N ARG A 248 -21.59 -0.71 13.68
CA ARG A 248 -22.94 -0.13 13.77
C ARG A 248 -22.83 1.32 14.23
N CYS A 249 -23.83 2.13 13.93
CA CYS A 249 -23.94 3.47 14.46
C CYS A 249 -24.04 3.41 16.00
N ILE A 250 -23.20 4.19 16.68
CA ILE A 250 -23.22 4.32 18.14
C ILE A 250 -23.52 5.76 18.56
N LYS A 251 -23.45 6.70 17.60
CA LYS A 251 -23.76 8.11 17.83
C LYS A 251 -24.19 8.75 16.52
N LEU A 252 -25.33 9.41 16.52
CA LEU A 252 -25.85 10.15 15.38
C LEU A 252 -25.14 11.50 15.20
N ALA A 253 -25.36 12.16 14.06
CA ALA A 253 -24.72 13.43 13.73
C ALA A 253 -25.06 14.57 14.72
N ASP A 254 -26.25 14.55 15.31
CA ASP A 254 -26.71 15.51 16.35
C ASP A 254 -26.14 15.21 17.75
N GLY A 255 -25.38 14.11 17.87
CA GLY A 255 -24.79 13.69 19.13
C GLY A 255 -25.65 12.74 19.97
N SER A 256 -26.89 12.45 19.56
CA SER A 256 -27.76 11.48 20.21
C SER A 256 -27.33 10.04 19.96
N LYS A 257 -27.88 9.10 20.75
CA LYS A 257 -27.68 7.66 20.49
C LYS A 257 -28.76 7.20 19.50
N PRO A 258 -28.41 6.28 18.58
CA PRO A 258 -29.41 5.61 17.74
C PRO A 258 -30.37 4.80 18.65
N GLU A 259 -31.61 4.68 18.22
CA GLU A 259 -32.64 3.86 18.90
C GLU A 259 -32.33 2.36 18.81
#